data_c39718038f90b0590a76196dd167691d
#
_entry.id   c39718038f90b0590a76196dd167691d
#
_cell.length_a   1.000
_cell.length_b   1.000
_cell.length_c   1.000
_cell.angle_alpha   90.00
_cell.angle_beta   90.00
_cell.angle_gamma   90.00
#
_symmetry.space_group_name_H-M   'P 1'
#
loop_
_entity.id
_entity.type
_entity.pdbx_description
1 polymer ?
#
loop_
_entity_poly.entity_id
_entity_poly.type
_entity_poly.pdbx_seq_one_letter_code
_entity_poly.pdbx_strand_id
1 'polypeptide(L)'
;MQEGTMGRRDLLKRGAQGAALLYGGSLLTAGSAFGRSSAALEKVRWISPRGTLQVMDDFNLWVPIKMGYFKTLGIEAQLIAGSVTDALASTKFVAQNKADMGYPSPGVLTASIDSGIAVKSIWDVISGQVFDFALPVDSKITSPKQLKGKRIALGSSGWKVIVDPMLVELGIDPKSVKYVAAGAQWTQAAATGKADAALAWEGLRAQLAGQGLKLKYLIGTKWSKFPSNVYSVRVSDLDDEAKVDLYTRFLQGVVMGLEFTKANPRAAAQITYGSLPDLRKTLKPQLALDSMLELAHAYGTSHLKGQGWGYNDAKGWENYLKVVADLGQTKKLLPLDDVITNDLQSVANKEADAAKARADAKKYKLDKNFAATKVAAGFKM
;
A
#
# COMPACT_ATOMS: atom_id res chain seq x y z
N MET A 1 -34.74 -29.85 -16.89
CA MET A 1 -34.68 -28.39 -16.81
C MET A 1 -33.41 -28.05 -16.04
N GLN A 2 -32.37 -27.64 -16.78
CA GLN A 2 -31.11 -27.22 -16.18
C GLN A 2 -31.19 -25.70 -15.92
N GLU A 3 -31.22 -25.31 -14.67
CA GLU A 3 -31.01 -23.90 -14.27
C GLU A 3 -29.54 -23.57 -14.43
N GLY A 4 -29.23 -22.75 -15.44
CA GLY A 4 -27.89 -22.22 -15.64
C GLY A 4 -27.58 -21.15 -14.64
N THR A 5 -26.60 -21.38 -13.79
CA THR A 5 -25.99 -20.37 -12.91
C THR A 5 -25.34 -19.28 -13.75
N MET A 6 -25.87 -18.06 -13.63
CA MET A 6 -25.37 -16.86 -14.31
C MET A 6 -23.99 -16.50 -13.75
N GLY A 7 -22.99 -16.42 -14.62
CA GLY A 7 -21.62 -16.13 -14.24
C GLY A 7 -21.42 -14.69 -13.76
N ARG A 8 -20.45 -14.48 -12.84
CA ARG A 8 -20.08 -13.18 -12.23
C ARG A 8 -19.91 -12.02 -13.23
N ARG A 9 -19.49 -12.29 -14.46
CA ARG A 9 -19.33 -11.30 -15.54
C ARG A 9 -20.63 -10.68 -16.04
N ASP A 10 -21.75 -11.36 -15.87
CA ASP A 10 -23.04 -10.89 -16.38
C ASP A 10 -23.76 -9.98 -15.37
N LEU A 11 -23.48 -10.11 -14.09
CA LEU A 11 -24.01 -9.23 -13.03
C LEU A 11 -23.44 -7.79 -13.15
N LEU A 12 -22.15 -7.65 -13.41
CA LEU A 12 -21.50 -6.33 -13.55
C LEU A 12 -21.97 -5.56 -14.80
N LYS A 13 -22.46 -6.26 -15.84
CA LYS A 13 -22.97 -5.61 -17.06
C LYS A 13 -24.39 -5.06 -16.89
N ARG A 14 -25.18 -5.55 -15.95
CA ARG A 14 -26.56 -5.09 -15.74
C ARG A 14 -26.67 -3.84 -14.88
N GLY A 15 -25.70 -3.55 -14.00
CA GLY A 15 -25.66 -2.32 -13.22
C GLY A 15 -25.47 -1.04 -14.05
N ALA A 16 -24.95 -1.15 -15.28
CA ALA A 16 -24.68 -0.02 -16.16
C ALA A 16 -25.84 0.38 -17.11
N GLN A 17 -26.94 -0.36 -17.12
CA GLN A 17 -28.07 -0.12 -18.06
C GLN A 17 -29.34 0.44 -17.43
N GLY A 18 -29.37 0.71 -16.13
CA GLY A 18 -30.55 1.16 -15.38
C GLY A 18 -30.80 2.66 -15.31
N ALA A 19 -30.00 3.53 -15.92
CA ALA A 19 -30.05 4.98 -15.72
C ALA A 19 -30.40 5.80 -16.98
N ALA A 20 -31.17 5.26 -17.90
CA ALA A 20 -31.64 6.05 -19.05
C ALA A 20 -33.07 5.62 -19.42
N LEU A 21 -34.06 6.27 -18.83
CA LEU A 21 -35.40 6.53 -19.37
C LEU A 21 -36.30 7.12 -18.29
N LEU A 22 -36.42 8.45 -18.29
CA LEU A 22 -37.66 9.21 -17.95
C LEU A 22 -37.33 10.71 -18.01
N TYR A 23 -37.33 11.27 -19.24
CA TYR A 23 -37.55 12.70 -19.44
C TYR A 23 -38.86 12.87 -20.23
N GLY A 24 -39.85 13.42 -19.59
CA GLY A 24 -41.13 13.80 -20.22
C GLY A 24 -42.00 14.61 -19.27
N GLY A 25 -41.85 15.95 -19.29
CA GLY A 25 -42.93 16.93 -19.16
C GLY A 25 -43.47 17.33 -17.78
N SER A 26 -43.20 18.49 -17.35
CA SER A 26 -44.13 19.61 -17.09
C SER A 26 -43.76 20.48 -15.90
N LEU A 27 -43.77 21.74 -16.17
CA LEU A 27 -43.62 23.01 -15.49
C LEU A 27 -44.22 23.18 -14.08
N LEU A 28 -43.46 24.01 -13.30
CA LEU A 28 -43.90 24.99 -12.27
C LEU A 28 -44.50 24.47 -10.98
N THR A 29 -43.72 24.57 -9.91
CA THR A 29 -44.06 25.39 -8.73
C THR A 29 -42.82 25.72 -7.90
N ALA A 30 -42.73 26.96 -7.48
CA ALA A 30 -41.68 27.50 -6.62
C ALA A 30 -41.75 26.93 -5.19
N GLY A 31 -40.59 26.77 -4.56
CA GLY A 31 -40.47 26.84 -3.11
C GLY A 31 -40.50 25.53 -2.35
N SER A 32 -39.31 24.94 -2.19
CA SER A 32 -38.84 24.40 -0.91
C SER A 32 -37.37 24.01 -1.11
N ALA A 33 -36.47 24.79 -0.55
CA ALA A 33 -35.12 24.36 -0.28
C ALA A 33 -35.19 23.23 0.75
N PHE A 34 -35.54 22.02 0.31
CA PHE A 34 -35.28 20.82 1.11
C PHE A 34 -33.77 20.67 1.23
N GLY A 35 -33.27 21.04 2.40
CA GLY A 35 -31.90 20.71 2.80
C GLY A 35 -31.65 19.26 2.46
N ARG A 36 -30.70 18.99 1.54
CA ARG A 36 -30.13 17.67 1.40
C ARG A 36 -29.59 17.32 2.78
N SER A 37 -30.30 16.48 3.52
CA SER A 37 -29.71 15.74 4.64
C SER A 37 -28.39 15.18 4.11
N SER A 38 -27.26 15.65 4.65
CA SER A 38 -25.98 15.07 4.32
C SER A 38 -26.06 13.61 4.76
N ALA A 39 -26.14 12.70 3.80
CA ALA A 39 -26.08 11.27 4.12
C ALA A 39 -24.86 11.03 5.00
N ALA A 40 -25.04 10.29 6.09
CA ALA A 40 -23.94 9.97 7.00
C ALA A 40 -22.83 9.28 6.19
N LEU A 41 -21.58 9.69 6.42
CA LEU A 41 -20.43 9.06 5.75
C LEU A 41 -20.32 7.60 6.19
N GLU A 42 -20.09 6.72 5.24
CA GLU A 42 -19.81 5.30 5.50
C GLU A 42 -18.38 5.12 5.96
N LYS A 43 -18.19 4.36 7.03
CA LYS A 43 -16.88 4.15 7.64
C LYS A 43 -16.14 3.03 6.91
N VAL A 44 -14.86 3.28 6.59
CA VAL A 44 -13.91 2.25 6.18
C VAL A 44 -12.73 2.28 7.15
N ARG A 45 -12.57 1.21 7.92
CA ARG A 45 -11.50 1.02 8.90
C ARG A 45 -10.34 0.31 8.22
N TRP A 46 -9.27 1.04 7.94
CA TRP A 46 -8.05 0.51 7.39
C TRP A 46 -7.01 0.30 8.49
N ILE A 47 -6.36 -0.87 8.53
CA ILE A 47 -5.35 -1.21 9.53
C ILE A 47 -3.96 -1.35 8.93
N SER A 48 -3.00 -0.60 9.49
CA SER A 48 -1.57 -0.68 9.16
C SER A 48 -0.96 -2.00 9.66
N PRO A 49 0.05 -2.56 8.97
CA PRO A 49 0.85 -3.65 9.50
C PRO A 49 1.81 -3.20 10.62
N ARG A 50 1.93 -1.89 10.83
CA ARG A 50 2.85 -1.27 11.79
C ARG A 50 2.11 -0.87 13.07
N GLY A 51 2.82 -0.90 14.19
CA GLY A 51 2.30 -0.41 15.48
C GLY A 51 2.19 1.10 15.58
N THR A 52 2.30 1.82 14.46
CA THR A 52 2.23 3.27 14.37
C THR A 52 1.68 3.72 13.01
N LEU A 53 1.06 4.90 13.01
CA LEU A 53 0.68 5.64 11.81
C LEU A 53 1.62 6.82 11.55
N GLN A 54 2.67 6.98 12.36
CA GLN A 54 3.62 8.09 12.25
C GLN A 54 4.72 7.80 11.21
N VAL A 55 4.29 7.57 9.96
CA VAL A 55 5.15 7.25 8.80
C VAL A 55 4.69 8.00 7.57
N MET A 56 5.61 8.33 6.66
CA MET A 56 5.29 8.98 5.38
C MET A 56 4.63 8.03 4.38
N ASP A 57 4.76 6.73 4.57
CA ASP A 57 4.34 5.67 3.63
C ASP A 57 2.85 5.66 3.32
N ASP A 58 2.02 6.06 4.28
CA ASP A 58 0.56 6.05 4.15
C ASP A 58 0.03 7.34 3.49
N PHE A 59 0.87 8.04 2.72
CA PHE A 59 0.52 9.28 2.02
C PHE A 59 -0.69 9.13 1.09
N ASN A 60 -0.82 7.97 0.45
CA ASN A 60 -1.93 7.60 -0.43
C ASN A 60 -3.29 7.53 0.29
N LEU A 61 -3.28 7.57 1.63
CA LEU A 61 -4.46 7.70 2.49
C LEU A 61 -4.55 9.10 3.12
N TRP A 62 -3.43 9.66 3.60
CA TRP A 62 -3.45 10.99 4.22
C TRP A 62 -3.81 12.10 3.24
N VAL A 63 -3.32 12.02 1.99
CA VAL A 63 -3.64 13.01 0.96
C VAL A 63 -5.15 13.03 0.67
N PRO A 64 -5.83 11.93 0.31
CA PRO A 64 -7.25 11.96 0.04
C PRO A 64 -8.12 12.27 1.28
N ILE A 65 -7.67 11.93 2.50
CA ILE A 65 -8.34 12.36 3.73
C ILE A 65 -8.31 13.88 3.84
N LYS A 66 -7.14 14.50 3.70
CA LYS A 66 -6.96 15.94 3.91
C LYS A 66 -7.49 16.79 2.76
N MET A 67 -7.44 16.28 1.54
CA MET A 67 -8.04 16.92 0.36
C MET A 67 -9.55 16.72 0.29
N GLY A 68 -10.14 15.91 1.17
CA GLY A 68 -11.57 15.66 1.23
C GLY A 68 -12.09 14.71 0.15
N TYR A 69 -11.24 14.01 -0.59
CA TYR A 69 -11.65 13.09 -1.66
C TYR A 69 -12.51 11.95 -1.14
N PHE A 70 -12.16 11.33 -0.01
CA PHE A 70 -13.01 10.32 0.62
C PHE A 70 -14.38 10.87 0.99
N LYS A 71 -14.46 12.11 1.52
CA LYS A 71 -15.75 12.73 1.86
C LYS A 71 -16.63 12.94 0.63
N THR A 72 -16.06 13.36 -0.52
CA THR A 72 -16.83 13.52 -1.76
C THR A 72 -17.36 12.19 -2.29
N LEU A 73 -16.72 11.07 -1.92
CA LEU A 73 -17.13 9.70 -2.22
C LEU A 73 -18.02 9.08 -1.14
N GLY A 74 -18.48 9.88 -0.17
CA GLY A 74 -19.36 9.42 0.92
C GLY A 74 -18.64 8.60 2.00
N ILE A 75 -17.30 8.69 2.13
CA ILE A 75 -16.50 7.85 3.00
C ILE A 75 -15.85 8.63 4.14
N GLU A 76 -15.89 8.05 5.34
CA GLU A 76 -15.02 8.36 6.47
C GLU A 76 -13.94 7.29 6.58
N ALA A 77 -12.73 7.60 6.11
CA ALA A 77 -11.59 6.71 6.24
C ALA A 77 -10.99 6.79 7.66
N GLN A 78 -10.99 5.67 8.39
CA GLN A 78 -10.42 5.54 9.73
C GLN A 78 -9.15 4.70 9.67
N LEU A 79 -8.00 5.31 10.01
CA LEU A 79 -6.71 4.62 10.03
C LEU A 79 -6.43 4.08 11.43
N ILE A 80 -6.07 2.80 11.50
CA ILE A 80 -5.80 2.08 12.75
C ILE A 80 -4.34 1.62 12.74
N ALA A 81 -3.61 1.87 13.82
CA ALA A 81 -2.28 1.28 14.01
C ALA A 81 -2.42 -0.23 14.25
N GLY A 82 -1.58 -1.02 13.62
CA GLY A 82 -1.56 -2.47 13.78
C GLY A 82 -0.70 -2.92 14.97
N SER A 83 0.09 -3.96 14.77
CA SER A 83 0.98 -4.53 15.80
C SER A 83 2.39 -4.72 15.26
N VAL A 84 3.40 -4.44 16.07
CA VAL A 84 4.81 -4.77 15.77
C VAL A 84 5.18 -6.18 16.21
N THR A 85 4.41 -6.79 17.12
CA THR A 85 4.69 -8.11 17.71
C THR A 85 3.92 -9.24 17.06
N ASP A 86 2.74 -8.98 16.49
CA ASP A 86 1.93 -9.95 15.74
C ASP A 86 1.91 -9.57 14.25
N ALA A 87 2.70 -10.25 13.44
CA ALA A 87 2.77 -10.01 12.00
C ALA A 87 1.41 -10.25 11.29
N LEU A 88 0.55 -11.13 11.83
CA LEU A 88 -0.76 -11.43 11.26
C LEU A 88 -1.88 -10.50 11.78
N ALA A 89 -1.57 -9.51 12.63
CA ALA A 89 -2.60 -8.66 13.25
C ALA A 89 -3.52 -8.00 12.23
N SER A 90 -2.97 -7.48 11.12
CA SER A 90 -3.76 -6.79 10.09
C SER A 90 -4.81 -7.70 9.45
N THR A 91 -4.47 -8.95 9.11
CA THR A 91 -5.39 -9.92 8.52
C THR A 91 -6.37 -10.50 9.54
N LYS A 92 -5.91 -10.77 10.79
CA LYS A 92 -6.78 -11.20 11.88
C LYS A 92 -7.85 -10.17 12.23
N PHE A 93 -7.48 -8.88 12.28
CA PHE A 93 -8.44 -7.81 12.58
C PHE A 93 -9.50 -7.69 11.48
N VAL A 94 -9.12 -7.87 10.22
CA VAL A 94 -10.06 -7.93 9.09
C VAL A 94 -11.00 -9.11 9.26
N ALA A 95 -10.47 -10.32 9.46
CA ALA A 95 -11.29 -11.52 9.65
C ALA A 95 -12.26 -11.42 10.84
N GLN A 96 -11.85 -10.74 11.93
CA GLN A 96 -12.68 -10.52 13.13
C GLN A 96 -13.63 -9.32 13.01
N ASN A 97 -13.75 -8.69 11.84
CA ASN A 97 -14.55 -7.47 11.63
C ASN A 97 -14.15 -6.29 12.54
N LYS A 98 -12.90 -6.25 13.02
CA LYS A 98 -12.33 -5.10 13.75
C LYS A 98 -11.73 -4.06 12.82
N ALA A 99 -11.41 -4.45 11.59
CA ALA A 99 -11.06 -3.60 10.47
C ALA A 99 -11.81 -4.09 9.22
N ASP A 100 -11.97 -3.20 8.24
CA ASP A 100 -12.60 -3.53 6.96
C ASP A 100 -11.54 -3.90 5.93
N MET A 101 -10.38 -3.26 6.01
CA MET A 101 -9.28 -3.43 5.06
C MET A 101 -7.95 -3.55 5.80
N GLY A 102 -7.18 -4.59 5.50
CA GLY A 102 -5.83 -4.82 6.03
C GLY A 102 -4.75 -4.38 5.04
N TYR A 103 -3.53 -4.23 5.55
CA TYR A 103 -2.36 -3.86 4.74
C TYR A 103 -1.19 -4.84 4.96
N PRO A 104 -1.39 -6.17 4.72
CA PRO A 104 -0.35 -7.15 4.89
C PRO A 104 0.71 -7.10 3.78
N SER A 105 1.92 -7.58 4.10
CA SER A 105 2.89 -8.00 3.07
C SER A 105 2.41 -9.28 2.39
N PRO A 106 2.95 -9.63 1.19
CA PRO A 106 2.59 -10.86 0.48
C PRO A 106 2.76 -12.11 1.37
N GLY A 107 3.87 -12.21 2.11
CA GLY A 107 4.13 -13.34 2.99
C GLY A 107 3.14 -13.44 4.16
N VAL A 108 2.73 -12.31 4.71
CA VAL A 108 1.69 -12.27 5.74
C VAL A 108 0.33 -12.65 5.17
N LEU A 109 -0.02 -12.17 3.97
CA LEU A 109 -1.27 -12.54 3.30
C LEU A 109 -1.33 -14.05 3.04
N THR A 110 -0.31 -14.61 2.40
CA THR A 110 -0.27 -16.05 2.06
C THR A 110 -0.27 -16.95 3.29
N ALA A 111 0.51 -16.61 4.32
CA ALA A 111 0.49 -17.32 5.60
C ALA A 111 -0.88 -17.26 6.30
N SER A 112 -1.57 -16.13 6.19
CA SER A 112 -2.93 -15.97 6.72
C SER A 112 -3.92 -16.87 6.00
N ILE A 113 -3.92 -16.86 4.67
CA ILE A 113 -4.79 -17.71 3.85
C ILE A 113 -4.51 -19.20 4.13
N ASP A 114 -3.25 -19.60 4.18
CA ASP A 114 -2.84 -20.98 4.47
C ASP A 114 -3.28 -21.44 5.88
N SER A 115 -3.35 -20.50 6.83
CA SER A 115 -3.88 -20.77 8.19
C SER A 115 -5.41 -20.76 8.28
N GLY A 116 -6.12 -20.56 7.16
CA GLY A 116 -7.59 -20.56 7.11
C GLY A 116 -8.24 -19.20 7.34
N ILE A 117 -7.47 -18.11 7.36
CA ILE A 117 -8.03 -16.74 7.42
C ILE A 117 -8.52 -16.37 6.02
N ALA A 118 -9.84 -16.22 5.85
CA ALA A 118 -10.49 -15.94 4.58
C ALA A 118 -10.36 -14.45 4.18
N VAL A 119 -9.20 -14.07 3.68
CA VAL A 119 -8.90 -12.72 3.16
C VAL A 119 -8.34 -12.80 1.75
N LYS A 120 -8.53 -11.74 0.96
CA LYS A 120 -8.07 -11.65 -0.43
C LYS A 120 -7.55 -10.25 -0.73
N SER A 121 -6.48 -10.14 -1.53
CA SER A 121 -6.00 -8.86 -2.06
C SER A 121 -6.94 -8.30 -3.11
N ILE A 122 -7.26 -7.01 -2.97
CA ILE A 122 -8.02 -6.22 -3.96
C ILE A 122 -7.18 -5.08 -4.54
N TRP A 123 -5.93 -4.91 -4.09
CA TRP A 123 -5.06 -3.81 -4.46
C TRP A 123 -3.61 -4.13 -4.14
N ASP A 124 -2.71 -4.10 -5.11
CA ASP A 124 -1.27 -4.13 -4.89
C ASP A 124 -0.73 -2.70 -4.83
N VAL A 125 -0.08 -2.34 -3.73
CA VAL A 125 0.31 -0.95 -3.49
C VAL A 125 1.39 -0.48 -4.46
N ILE A 126 2.31 -1.36 -4.80
CA ILE A 126 3.35 -1.15 -5.79
C ILE A 126 3.51 -2.44 -6.59
N SER A 127 3.29 -2.42 -7.91
CA SER A 127 3.48 -3.60 -8.77
C SER A 127 4.97 -3.97 -8.89
N GLY A 128 5.56 -4.40 -7.79
CA GLY A 128 6.97 -4.72 -7.61
C GLY A 128 7.37 -4.63 -6.15
N GLN A 129 8.61 -4.99 -5.82
CA GLN A 129 9.06 -5.09 -4.43
C GLN A 129 9.26 -3.72 -3.79
N VAL A 130 8.63 -3.49 -2.63
CA VAL A 130 8.79 -2.29 -1.81
C VAL A 130 9.95 -2.42 -0.82
N PHE A 131 10.34 -3.66 -0.50
CA PHE A 131 11.35 -3.91 0.53
C PHE A 131 12.77 -3.77 -0.02
N ASP A 132 13.64 -3.18 0.80
CA ASP A 132 15.06 -2.95 0.55
C ASP A 132 15.92 -3.70 1.57
N PHE A 133 17.22 -3.76 1.30
CA PHE A 133 18.19 -4.06 2.34
C PHE A 133 19.01 -2.81 2.67
N ALA A 134 18.90 -2.33 3.92
CA ALA A 134 19.76 -1.29 4.46
C ALA A 134 21.10 -1.88 4.91
N LEU A 135 22.19 -1.22 4.57
CA LEU A 135 23.57 -1.64 4.85
C LEU A 135 24.31 -0.54 5.57
N PRO A 136 25.34 -0.83 6.38
CA PRO A 136 26.30 0.19 6.81
C PRO A 136 26.80 1.01 5.61
N VAL A 137 26.98 2.32 5.78
CA VAL A 137 27.40 3.20 4.65
C VAL A 137 28.74 2.79 4.05
N ASP A 138 29.65 2.26 4.87
CA ASP A 138 30.99 1.76 4.50
C ASP A 138 31.03 0.29 4.07
N SER A 139 29.89 -0.40 4.09
CA SER A 139 29.78 -1.82 3.67
C SER A 139 30.38 -2.05 2.27
N LYS A 140 31.10 -3.13 2.08
CA LYS A 140 31.60 -3.54 0.76
C LYS A 140 30.55 -4.25 -0.10
N ILE A 141 29.37 -4.52 0.44
CA ILE A 141 28.26 -5.12 -0.30
C ILE A 141 27.69 -4.08 -1.27
N THR A 142 27.68 -4.38 -2.57
CA THR A 142 27.19 -3.51 -3.64
C THR A 142 26.05 -4.16 -4.46
N SER A 143 25.81 -5.46 -4.26
CA SER A 143 24.76 -6.22 -4.92
C SER A 143 24.00 -7.08 -3.91
N PRO A 144 22.68 -7.26 -4.07
CA PRO A 144 21.90 -8.11 -3.16
C PRO A 144 22.35 -9.58 -3.19
N LYS A 145 22.95 -10.07 -4.27
CA LYS A 145 23.52 -11.43 -4.35
C LYS A 145 24.66 -11.67 -3.34
N GLN A 146 25.31 -10.61 -2.87
CA GLN A 146 26.37 -10.69 -1.86
C GLN A 146 25.85 -10.87 -0.42
N LEU A 147 24.54 -10.94 -0.23
CA LEU A 147 23.93 -11.24 1.07
C LEU A 147 24.08 -12.70 1.49
N LYS A 148 24.49 -13.60 0.59
CA LYS A 148 24.80 -15.00 0.93
C LYS A 148 25.83 -15.06 2.07
N GLY A 149 25.52 -15.82 3.12
CA GLY A 149 26.39 -15.98 4.30
C GLY A 149 26.36 -14.78 5.28
N LYS A 150 25.55 -13.77 5.04
CA LYS A 150 25.53 -12.54 5.85
C LYS A 150 24.51 -12.61 6.99
N ARG A 151 24.65 -11.68 7.94
CA ARG A 151 23.70 -11.45 9.03
C ARG A 151 22.69 -10.41 8.58
N ILE A 152 21.39 -10.74 8.65
CA ILE A 152 20.30 -9.83 8.28
C ILE A 152 19.46 -9.53 9.53
N ALA A 153 19.41 -8.27 9.92
CA ALA A 153 18.60 -7.82 11.05
C ALA A 153 17.13 -7.64 10.65
N LEU A 154 16.25 -8.12 11.52
CA LEU A 154 14.80 -8.06 11.40
C LEU A 154 14.20 -7.44 12.66
N GLY A 155 13.08 -6.75 12.53
CA GLY A 155 12.30 -6.23 13.67
C GLY A 155 11.66 -7.37 14.48
N SER A 156 11.26 -8.45 13.85
CA SER A 156 10.82 -9.67 14.50
C SER A 156 11.23 -10.89 13.68
N SER A 157 11.29 -12.07 14.32
CA SER A 157 11.54 -13.34 13.62
C SER A 157 10.47 -13.66 12.56
N GLY A 158 9.25 -13.17 12.75
CA GLY A 158 8.15 -13.35 11.79
C GLY A 158 8.39 -12.66 10.45
N TRP A 159 9.33 -11.69 10.36
CA TRP A 159 9.67 -11.04 9.09
C TRP A 159 10.50 -11.91 8.14
N LYS A 160 10.88 -13.10 8.55
CA LYS A 160 11.49 -14.09 7.65
C LYS A 160 10.60 -14.39 6.44
N VAL A 161 9.29 -14.42 6.61
CA VAL A 161 8.34 -14.66 5.51
C VAL A 161 8.42 -13.61 4.41
N ILE A 162 9.01 -12.44 4.69
CA ILE A 162 9.26 -11.37 3.72
C ILE A 162 10.62 -11.60 3.05
N VAL A 163 11.65 -11.88 3.85
CA VAL A 163 13.05 -11.90 3.37
C VAL A 163 13.41 -13.20 2.65
N ASP A 164 12.92 -14.36 3.13
CA ASP A 164 13.26 -15.65 2.51
C ASP A 164 12.87 -15.72 1.03
N PRO A 165 11.65 -15.31 0.59
CA PRO A 165 11.32 -15.25 -0.84
C PRO A 165 12.24 -14.32 -1.63
N MET A 166 12.58 -13.15 -1.07
CA MET A 166 13.51 -12.20 -1.71
C MET A 166 14.90 -12.83 -1.95
N LEU A 167 15.39 -13.61 -0.99
CA LEU A 167 16.66 -14.32 -1.14
C LEU A 167 16.59 -15.41 -2.22
N VAL A 168 15.50 -16.17 -2.27
CA VAL A 168 15.27 -17.19 -3.30
C VAL A 168 15.23 -16.57 -4.69
N GLU A 169 14.54 -15.43 -4.87
CA GLU A 169 14.53 -14.69 -6.15
C GLU A 169 15.93 -14.27 -6.60
N LEU A 170 16.83 -14.02 -5.64
CA LEU A 170 18.24 -13.71 -5.90
C LEU A 170 19.12 -14.95 -6.13
N GLY A 171 18.57 -16.17 -6.05
CA GLY A 171 19.29 -17.44 -6.10
C GLY A 171 20.09 -17.72 -4.83
N ILE A 172 19.69 -17.18 -3.69
CA ILE A 172 20.32 -17.40 -2.38
C ILE A 172 19.46 -18.35 -1.57
N ASP A 173 20.03 -19.45 -1.08
CA ASP A 173 19.38 -20.30 -0.08
C ASP A 173 19.22 -19.51 1.22
N PRO A 174 17.98 -19.28 1.74
CA PRO A 174 17.75 -18.59 3.00
C PRO A 174 18.48 -19.21 4.20
N LYS A 175 18.76 -20.52 4.17
CA LYS A 175 19.54 -21.19 5.22
C LYS A 175 21.01 -20.73 5.26
N SER A 176 21.51 -20.11 4.19
CA SER A 176 22.88 -19.58 4.13
C SER A 176 23.05 -18.25 4.87
N VAL A 177 21.96 -17.55 5.23
CA VAL A 177 22.02 -16.28 5.98
C VAL A 177 21.71 -16.51 7.47
N LYS A 178 22.17 -15.58 8.30
CA LYS A 178 21.86 -15.58 9.75
C LYS A 178 20.92 -14.43 10.06
N TYR A 179 19.74 -14.73 10.61
CA TYR A 179 18.82 -13.69 11.03
C TYR A 179 19.14 -13.21 12.46
N VAL A 180 19.09 -11.88 12.63
CA VAL A 180 19.24 -11.20 13.92
C VAL A 180 17.91 -10.52 14.25
N ALA A 181 17.12 -11.11 15.15
CA ALA A 181 15.89 -10.46 15.65
C ALA A 181 16.27 -9.38 16.64
N ALA A 182 16.22 -8.11 16.23
CA ALA A 182 16.71 -6.97 17.01
C ALA A 182 15.60 -6.02 17.48
N GLY A 183 14.34 -6.41 17.38
CA GLY A 183 13.19 -5.60 17.81
C GLY A 183 13.20 -4.23 17.14
N ALA A 184 12.87 -3.18 17.89
CA ALA A 184 12.88 -1.81 17.41
C ALA A 184 14.27 -1.29 16.97
N GLN A 185 15.34 -2.03 17.28
CA GLN A 185 16.74 -1.66 16.99
C GLN A 185 17.30 -2.33 15.73
N TRP A 186 16.46 -2.94 14.87
CA TRP A 186 16.94 -3.76 13.74
C TRP A 186 17.79 -2.95 12.74
N THR A 187 17.39 -1.73 12.39
CA THR A 187 18.18 -0.86 11.49
C THR A 187 19.44 -0.33 12.15
N GLN A 188 19.38 -0.05 13.46
CA GLN A 188 20.54 0.30 14.28
C GLN A 188 21.58 -0.84 14.31
N ALA A 189 21.10 -2.11 14.34
CA ALA A 189 22.00 -3.26 14.30
C ALA A 189 22.82 -3.30 13.00
N ALA A 190 22.24 -2.90 11.86
CA ALA A 190 22.99 -2.74 10.61
C ALA A 190 23.94 -1.53 10.69
N ALA A 191 23.44 -0.35 11.11
CA ALA A 191 24.24 0.87 11.16
C ALA A 191 25.51 0.75 12.05
N THR A 192 25.46 -0.11 13.08
CA THR A 192 26.57 -0.34 14.04
C THR A 192 27.40 -1.61 13.71
N GLY A 193 27.14 -2.28 12.60
CA GLY A 193 27.88 -3.50 12.19
C GLY A 193 27.54 -4.76 13.01
N LYS A 194 26.53 -4.75 13.88
CA LYS A 194 26.01 -5.95 14.54
C LYS A 194 25.33 -6.90 13.56
N ALA A 195 24.80 -6.37 12.46
CA ALA A 195 24.35 -7.10 11.30
C ALA A 195 24.97 -6.52 10.03
N ASP A 196 25.04 -7.31 8.97
CA ASP A 196 25.63 -6.90 7.68
C ASP A 196 24.60 -6.16 6.82
N ALA A 197 23.31 -6.45 7.06
CA ALA A 197 22.16 -5.80 6.44
C ALA A 197 20.96 -5.76 7.42
N ALA A 198 19.97 -4.94 7.12
CA ALA A 198 18.66 -4.94 7.77
C ALA A 198 17.56 -4.86 6.71
N LEU A 199 16.41 -5.51 6.95
CA LEU A 199 15.22 -5.29 6.14
C LEU A 199 14.80 -3.82 6.28
N ALA A 200 14.52 -3.17 5.16
CA ALA A 200 14.04 -1.80 5.08
C ALA A 200 12.99 -1.67 3.98
N TRP A 201 12.50 -0.46 3.72
CA TRP A 201 11.57 -0.15 2.64
C TRP A 201 11.67 1.33 2.25
N GLU A 202 11.06 1.70 1.13
CA GLU A 202 11.20 3.00 0.48
C GLU A 202 11.01 4.20 1.43
N GLY A 203 9.89 4.28 2.15
CA GLY A 203 9.58 5.43 3.00
C GLY A 203 10.43 5.53 4.26
N LEU A 204 11.15 4.46 4.64
CA LEU A 204 11.95 4.41 5.86
C LEU A 204 13.30 5.14 5.71
N ARG A 205 13.86 5.25 4.51
CA ARG A 205 15.22 5.75 4.27
C ARG A 205 15.44 7.16 4.82
N ALA A 206 14.57 8.10 4.44
CA ALA A 206 14.67 9.47 4.92
C ALA A 206 14.42 9.59 6.43
N GLN A 207 13.56 8.75 7.00
CA GLN A 207 13.32 8.70 8.45
C GLN A 207 14.58 8.24 9.21
N LEU A 208 15.24 7.20 8.72
CA LEU A 208 16.50 6.72 9.32
C LEU A 208 17.61 7.74 9.21
N ALA A 209 17.70 8.44 8.08
CA ALA A 209 18.62 9.58 7.92
C ALA A 209 18.32 10.70 8.93
N GLY A 210 17.03 11.00 9.16
CA GLY A 210 16.58 11.97 10.17
C GLY A 210 16.95 11.58 11.60
N GLN A 211 17.06 10.28 11.88
CA GLN A 211 17.54 9.73 13.15
C GLN A 211 19.08 9.68 13.24
N GLY A 212 19.78 10.17 12.20
CA GLY A 212 21.25 10.19 12.15
C GLY A 212 21.90 8.88 11.78
N LEU A 213 21.12 7.87 11.32
CA LEU A 213 21.66 6.60 10.88
C LEU A 213 22.30 6.74 9.49
N LYS A 214 23.56 6.39 9.37
CA LYS A 214 24.33 6.43 8.11
C LYS A 214 24.25 5.07 7.43
N LEU A 215 23.31 4.95 6.49
CA LEU A 215 23.01 3.70 5.77
C LEU A 215 23.05 3.93 4.25
N LYS A 216 23.34 2.87 3.50
CA LYS A 216 23.08 2.77 2.08
C LYS A 216 22.12 1.62 1.81
N TYR A 217 21.53 1.56 0.61
CA TYR A 217 20.41 0.67 0.33
C TYR A 217 20.59 -0.13 -0.94
N LEU A 218 20.24 -1.41 -0.89
CA LEU A 218 19.98 -2.24 -2.04
C LEU A 218 18.47 -2.18 -2.31
N ILE A 219 18.10 -1.39 -3.30
CA ILE A 219 16.71 -0.99 -3.57
C ILE A 219 15.96 -2.11 -4.26
N GLY A 220 14.89 -2.61 -3.63
CA GLY A 220 14.14 -3.77 -4.07
C GLY A 220 13.47 -3.62 -5.42
N THR A 221 12.89 -2.45 -5.73
CA THR A 221 12.26 -2.16 -7.03
C THR A 221 13.21 -2.31 -8.22
N LYS A 222 14.54 -2.27 -7.99
CA LYS A 222 15.54 -2.42 -9.04
C LYS A 222 15.83 -3.85 -9.45
N TRP A 223 15.48 -4.84 -8.63
CA TRP A 223 15.87 -6.22 -8.87
C TRP A 223 14.80 -7.27 -8.62
N SER A 224 13.75 -6.96 -7.85
CA SER A 224 12.66 -7.88 -7.56
C SER A 224 11.42 -7.61 -8.40
N LYS A 225 10.72 -8.69 -8.77
CA LYS A 225 9.43 -8.68 -9.48
C LYS A 225 8.29 -9.24 -8.64
N PHE A 226 8.56 -9.55 -7.38
CA PHE A 226 7.55 -10.02 -6.47
C PHE A 226 6.58 -8.91 -6.08
N PRO A 227 5.33 -9.25 -5.69
CA PRO A 227 4.36 -8.26 -5.27
C PRO A 227 4.80 -7.53 -4.00
N SER A 228 4.25 -6.34 -3.79
CA SER A 228 4.43 -5.55 -2.59
C SER A 228 3.32 -5.79 -1.57
N ASN A 229 3.23 -4.92 -0.56
CA ASN A 229 2.11 -4.91 0.36
C ASN A 229 0.79 -4.65 -0.38
N VAL A 230 -0.28 -5.25 0.11
CA VAL A 230 -1.59 -5.21 -0.53
C VAL A 230 -2.67 -4.65 0.39
N TYR A 231 -3.76 -4.16 -0.19
CA TYR A 231 -4.99 -3.99 0.57
C TYR A 231 -5.81 -5.27 0.46
N SER A 232 -6.08 -5.89 1.61
CA SER A 232 -6.84 -7.12 1.71
C SER A 232 -8.15 -6.91 2.46
N VAL A 233 -9.19 -7.60 2.01
CA VAL A 233 -10.52 -7.61 2.61
C VAL A 233 -10.97 -9.03 2.91
N ARG A 234 -12.06 -9.21 3.65
CA ARG A 234 -12.69 -10.53 3.82
C ARG A 234 -13.20 -11.05 2.49
N VAL A 235 -13.04 -12.35 2.24
CA VAL A 235 -13.57 -12.99 1.03
C VAL A 235 -15.09 -12.83 0.96
N SER A 236 -15.80 -12.99 2.10
CA SER A 236 -17.26 -12.82 2.17
C SER A 236 -17.75 -11.43 1.79
N ASP A 237 -16.94 -10.39 1.98
CA ASP A 237 -17.32 -9.03 1.59
C ASP A 237 -17.36 -8.85 0.08
N LEU A 238 -16.69 -9.71 -0.68
CA LEU A 238 -16.67 -9.65 -2.15
C LEU A 238 -17.92 -10.26 -2.78
N ASP A 239 -18.75 -10.93 -1.99
CA ASP A 239 -20.07 -11.42 -2.39
C ASP A 239 -21.21 -10.46 -1.97
N ASP A 240 -20.89 -9.37 -1.24
CA ASP A 240 -21.81 -8.31 -0.81
C ASP A 240 -21.65 -7.08 -1.71
N GLU A 241 -22.64 -6.79 -2.54
CA GLU A 241 -22.62 -5.66 -3.49
C GLU A 241 -22.39 -4.30 -2.80
N ALA A 242 -22.94 -4.11 -1.60
CA ALA A 242 -22.74 -2.86 -0.85
C ALA A 242 -21.29 -2.71 -0.35
N LYS A 243 -20.65 -3.82 0.02
CA LYS A 243 -19.23 -3.83 0.40
C LYS A 243 -18.32 -3.64 -0.81
N VAL A 244 -18.63 -4.26 -1.92
CA VAL A 244 -17.89 -4.09 -3.19
C VAL A 244 -17.94 -2.62 -3.63
N ASP A 245 -19.13 -1.99 -3.60
CA ASP A 245 -19.28 -0.57 -3.90
C ASP A 245 -18.48 0.31 -2.93
N LEU A 246 -18.61 0.09 -1.63
CA LEU A 246 -17.89 0.84 -0.60
C LEU A 246 -16.37 0.77 -0.77
N TYR A 247 -15.83 -0.43 -1.00
CA TYR A 247 -14.39 -0.63 -1.20
C TYR A 247 -13.93 -0.06 -2.53
N THR A 248 -14.73 -0.15 -3.58
CA THR A 248 -14.43 0.48 -4.87
C THR A 248 -14.32 2.00 -4.73
N ARG A 249 -15.29 2.66 -4.05
CA ARG A 249 -15.21 4.10 -3.76
C ARG A 249 -14.00 4.45 -2.89
N PHE A 250 -13.64 3.60 -1.92
CA PHE A 250 -12.42 3.81 -1.15
C PHE A 250 -11.17 3.78 -2.05
N LEU A 251 -11.07 2.81 -2.94
CA LEU A 251 -9.96 2.72 -3.90
C LEU A 251 -9.95 3.89 -4.89
N GLN A 252 -11.11 4.44 -5.30
CA GLN A 252 -11.16 5.69 -6.08
C GLN A 252 -10.49 6.85 -5.33
N GLY A 253 -10.76 6.98 -4.03
CA GLY A 253 -10.09 7.97 -3.19
C GLY A 253 -8.57 7.77 -3.12
N VAL A 254 -8.12 6.52 -3.05
CA VAL A 254 -6.69 6.16 -3.11
C VAL A 254 -6.07 6.55 -4.45
N VAL A 255 -6.73 6.26 -5.58
CA VAL A 255 -6.30 6.69 -6.93
C VAL A 255 -6.15 8.20 -6.99
N MET A 256 -7.13 8.95 -6.48
CA MET A 256 -7.06 10.42 -6.45
C MET A 256 -5.87 10.92 -5.61
N GLY A 257 -5.59 10.26 -4.47
CA GLY A 257 -4.42 10.57 -3.64
C GLY A 257 -3.09 10.33 -4.37
N LEU A 258 -2.98 9.23 -5.10
CA LEU A 258 -1.81 8.89 -5.92
C LEU A 258 -1.62 9.86 -7.09
N GLU A 259 -2.70 10.21 -7.80
CA GLU A 259 -2.66 11.17 -8.90
C GLU A 259 -2.31 12.60 -8.44
N PHE A 260 -2.81 13.00 -7.25
CA PHE A 260 -2.40 14.24 -6.60
C PHE A 260 -0.90 14.22 -6.31
N THR A 261 -0.42 13.15 -5.68
CA THR A 261 0.99 13.02 -5.29
C THR A 261 1.92 13.00 -6.50
N LYS A 262 1.54 12.29 -7.55
CA LYS A 262 2.27 12.26 -8.83
C LYS A 262 2.36 13.64 -9.46
N ALA A 263 1.30 14.45 -9.38
CA ALA A 263 1.26 15.80 -9.94
C ALA A 263 2.01 16.83 -9.09
N ASN A 264 2.06 16.65 -7.75
CA ASN A 264 2.77 17.55 -6.84
C ASN A 264 3.27 16.81 -5.57
N PRO A 265 4.41 16.10 -5.65
CA PRO A 265 4.97 15.38 -4.51
C PRO A 265 5.29 16.28 -3.30
N ARG A 266 5.64 17.56 -3.55
CA ARG A 266 5.92 18.53 -2.48
C ARG A 266 4.67 18.87 -1.67
N ALA A 267 3.54 19.05 -2.35
CA ALA A 267 2.25 19.26 -1.69
C ALA A 267 1.82 18.01 -0.90
N ALA A 268 1.98 16.82 -1.49
CA ALA A 268 1.69 15.57 -0.82
C ALA A 268 2.59 15.36 0.43
N ALA A 269 3.87 15.72 0.33
CA ALA A 269 4.78 15.70 1.48
C ALA A 269 4.31 16.63 2.60
N GLN A 270 3.93 17.87 2.28
CA GLN A 270 3.39 18.81 3.27
C GLN A 270 2.12 18.31 3.94
N ILE A 271 1.17 17.79 3.16
CA ILE A 271 -0.10 17.25 3.67
C ILE A 271 0.15 16.08 4.62
N THR A 272 0.95 15.11 4.19
CA THR A 272 1.25 13.91 4.98
C THR A 272 2.01 14.28 6.25
N TYR A 273 3.10 15.03 6.12
CA TYR A 273 3.88 15.54 7.25
C TYR A 273 3.01 16.32 8.25
N GLY A 274 2.11 17.17 7.75
CA GLY A 274 1.16 17.92 8.59
C GLY A 274 0.19 17.03 9.38
N SER A 275 -0.02 15.80 8.95
CA SER A 275 -0.90 14.81 9.60
C SER A 275 -0.19 13.98 10.67
N LEU A 276 1.13 14.10 10.82
CA LEU A 276 1.99 13.22 11.62
C LEU A 276 2.70 13.99 12.76
N PRO A 277 1.98 14.31 13.87
CA PRO A 277 2.50 15.20 14.92
C PRO A 277 3.76 14.66 15.61
N ASP A 278 3.87 13.34 15.82
CA ASP A 278 5.04 12.75 16.47
C ASP A 278 6.24 12.65 15.53
N LEU A 279 6.01 12.30 14.26
CA LEU A 279 7.07 12.26 13.24
C LEU A 279 7.70 13.65 13.05
N ARG A 280 6.91 14.72 13.11
CA ARG A 280 7.40 16.11 12.99
C ARG A 280 8.39 16.53 14.09
N LYS A 281 8.43 15.82 15.22
CA LYS A 281 9.40 16.09 16.29
C LYS A 281 10.83 15.73 15.87
N THR A 282 10.98 14.75 14.98
CA THR A 282 12.28 14.21 14.54
C THR A 282 12.56 14.43 13.06
N LEU A 283 11.54 14.40 12.22
CA LEU A 283 11.67 14.57 10.77
C LEU A 283 11.53 16.06 10.39
N LYS A 284 12.49 16.59 9.65
CA LYS A 284 12.44 17.96 9.10
C LYS A 284 11.70 17.99 7.76
N PRO A 285 11.12 19.15 7.34
CA PRO A 285 10.41 19.28 6.07
C PRO A 285 11.20 18.81 4.85
N GLN A 286 12.51 19.06 4.80
CA GLN A 286 13.37 18.58 3.71
C GLN A 286 13.36 17.04 3.62
N LEU A 287 13.56 16.35 4.74
CA LEU A 287 13.55 14.89 4.78
C LEU A 287 12.15 14.30 4.51
N ALA A 288 11.10 15.02 4.89
CA ALA A 288 9.74 14.62 4.53
C ALA A 288 9.52 14.71 3.01
N LEU A 289 10.05 15.75 2.35
CA LEU A 289 10.04 15.82 0.89
C LEU A 289 10.88 14.71 0.27
N ASP A 290 12.08 14.45 0.77
CA ASP A 290 12.96 13.41 0.24
C ASP A 290 12.28 12.03 0.33
N SER A 291 11.66 11.71 1.47
CA SER A 291 10.84 10.49 1.64
C SER A 291 9.70 10.42 0.64
N MET A 292 8.98 11.53 0.45
CA MET A 292 7.86 11.57 -0.49
C MET A 292 8.31 11.39 -1.94
N LEU A 293 9.47 11.93 -2.33
CA LEU A 293 10.01 11.75 -3.67
C LEU A 293 10.41 10.30 -3.93
N GLU A 294 11.02 9.63 -2.93
CA GLU A 294 11.34 8.21 -3.00
C GLU A 294 10.07 7.37 -3.18
N LEU A 295 9.04 7.61 -2.36
CA LEU A 295 7.75 6.95 -2.43
C LEU A 295 7.05 7.21 -3.78
N ALA A 296 6.93 8.47 -4.18
CA ALA A 296 6.28 8.83 -5.45
C ALA A 296 6.99 8.21 -6.66
N HIS A 297 8.33 8.12 -6.61
CA HIS A 297 9.11 7.45 -7.65
C HIS A 297 8.81 5.94 -7.67
N ALA A 298 8.86 5.27 -6.53
CA ALA A 298 8.60 3.83 -6.44
C ALA A 298 7.19 3.48 -6.94
N TYR A 299 6.17 4.21 -6.48
CA TYR A 299 4.80 4.01 -6.93
C TYR A 299 4.62 4.32 -8.42
N GLY A 300 5.21 5.41 -8.90
CA GLY A 300 5.06 5.85 -10.29
C GLY A 300 5.77 4.98 -11.32
N THR A 301 6.84 4.28 -10.93
CA THR A 301 7.64 3.44 -11.84
C THR A 301 7.29 1.95 -11.78
N SER A 302 6.59 1.52 -10.74
CA SER A 302 6.33 0.11 -10.49
C SER A 302 5.01 -0.40 -11.04
N HIS A 303 4.01 0.47 -11.33
CA HIS A 303 2.77 -0.02 -11.90
C HIS A 303 2.92 -0.40 -13.38
N LEU A 304 2.25 -1.46 -13.80
CA LEU A 304 2.31 -1.96 -15.16
C LEU A 304 1.60 -1.01 -16.12
N LYS A 305 2.22 -0.73 -17.27
CA LYS A 305 1.67 0.18 -18.28
C LYS A 305 0.26 -0.27 -18.72
N GLY A 306 -0.68 0.64 -18.60
CA GLY A 306 -2.07 0.43 -19.03
C GLY A 306 -2.97 -0.29 -18.01
N GLN A 307 -2.42 -0.76 -16.88
CA GLN A 307 -3.19 -1.46 -15.85
C GLN A 307 -3.75 -0.55 -14.75
N GLY A 308 -3.24 0.69 -14.67
CA GLY A 308 -3.64 1.63 -13.61
C GLY A 308 -2.97 1.33 -12.25
N TRP A 309 -3.31 2.14 -11.26
CA TRP A 309 -2.81 1.98 -9.90
C TRP A 309 -3.39 0.73 -9.24
N GLY A 310 -2.62 0.07 -8.41
CA GLY A 310 -3.11 -1.02 -7.56
C GLY A 310 -3.29 -2.37 -8.22
N TYR A 311 -2.77 -2.55 -9.43
CA TYR A 311 -2.92 -3.79 -10.18
C TYR A 311 -2.10 -4.93 -9.57
N ASN A 312 -2.78 -6.02 -9.19
CA ASN A 312 -2.11 -7.24 -8.79
C ASN A 312 -1.58 -7.96 -10.06
N ASP A 313 -0.26 -7.97 -10.24
CA ASP A 313 0.38 -8.67 -11.37
C ASP A 313 0.28 -10.20 -11.20
N ALA A 314 -0.59 -10.83 -11.99
CA ALA A 314 -0.83 -12.26 -11.92
C ALA A 314 0.46 -13.08 -12.01
N LYS A 315 1.36 -12.73 -12.95
CA LYS A 315 2.64 -13.44 -13.14
C LYS A 315 3.59 -13.27 -11.96
N GLY A 316 3.68 -12.06 -11.41
CA GLY A 316 4.46 -11.78 -10.20
C GLY A 316 3.95 -12.58 -9.01
N TRP A 317 2.62 -12.64 -8.83
CA TRP A 317 1.99 -13.42 -7.78
C TRP A 317 2.17 -14.93 -7.97
N GLU A 318 1.96 -15.49 -9.17
CA GLU A 318 2.18 -16.92 -9.45
C GLU A 318 3.61 -17.35 -9.10
N ASN A 319 4.61 -16.56 -9.52
CA ASN A 319 6.00 -16.83 -9.19
C ASN A 319 6.25 -16.76 -7.68
N TYR A 320 5.66 -15.76 -7.00
CA TYR A 320 5.77 -15.61 -5.56
C TYR A 320 5.14 -16.80 -4.81
N LEU A 321 3.91 -17.18 -5.18
CA LEU A 321 3.17 -18.29 -4.56
C LEU A 321 3.93 -19.60 -4.68
N LYS A 322 4.56 -19.85 -5.83
CA LYS A 322 5.43 -21.03 -6.02
C LYS A 322 6.59 -21.00 -5.05
N VAL A 323 7.29 -19.87 -4.93
CA VAL A 323 8.45 -19.74 -4.04
C VAL A 323 8.07 -19.94 -2.58
N VAL A 324 6.97 -19.37 -2.10
CA VAL A 324 6.56 -19.56 -0.69
C VAL A 324 6.10 -20.99 -0.40
N ALA A 325 5.51 -21.68 -1.38
CA ALA A 325 5.20 -23.12 -1.27
C ALA A 325 6.46 -23.97 -1.24
N ASP A 326 7.42 -23.73 -2.12
CA ASP A 326 8.71 -24.45 -2.18
C ASP A 326 9.53 -24.24 -0.89
N LEU A 327 9.41 -23.07 -0.25
CA LEU A 327 10.01 -22.76 1.05
C LEU A 327 9.28 -23.39 2.24
N GLY A 328 8.10 -24.00 2.03
CA GLY A 328 7.26 -24.53 3.11
C GLY A 328 6.65 -23.43 3.99
N GLN A 329 6.54 -22.19 3.48
CA GLN A 329 5.86 -21.08 4.15
C GLN A 329 4.33 -21.20 4.03
N THR A 330 3.86 -21.96 3.05
CA THR A 330 2.49 -22.44 2.92
C THR A 330 2.49 -23.98 2.81
N LYS A 331 1.45 -24.63 3.30
CA LYS A 331 1.31 -26.10 3.30
C LYS A 331 1.15 -26.67 1.89
N LYS A 332 0.65 -25.84 0.97
CA LYS A 332 0.43 -26.16 -0.45
C LYS A 332 0.56 -24.91 -1.29
N LEU A 333 0.71 -25.10 -2.59
CA LEU A 333 0.57 -24.01 -3.55
C LEU A 333 -0.86 -23.46 -3.48
N LEU A 334 -1.00 -22.18 -3.14
CA LEU A 334 -2.30 -21.51 -3.11
C LEU A 334 -2.74 -21.19 -4.55
N PRO A 335 -4.02 -21.44 -4.92
CA PRO A 335 -4.56 -20.95 -6.18
C PRO A 335 -4.51 -19.42 -6.24
N LEU A 336 -4.15 -18.86 -7.40
CA LEU A 336 -4.04 -17.41 -7.57
C LEU A 336 -5.35 -16.70 -7.23
N ASP A 337 -6.48 -17.26 -7.70
CA ASP A 337 -7.81 -16.69 -7.49
C ASP A 337 -8.25 -16.69 -6.02
N ASP A 338 -7.62 -17.48 -5.15
CA ASP A 338 -7.85 -17.43 -3.70
C ASP A 338 -7.10 -16.25 -3.06
N VAL A 339 -6.06 -15.73 -3.71
CA VAL A 339 -5.14 -14.73 -3.15
C VAL A 339 -5.44 -13.31 -3.62
N ILE A 340 -5.74 -13.13 -4.91
CA ILE A 340 -5.91 -11.81 -5.52
C ILE A 340 -7.19 -11.69 -6.35
N THR A 341 -7.67 -10.44 -6.52
CA THR A 341 -8.59 -10.02 -7.59
C THR A 341 -8.25 -8.60 -8.04
N ASN A 342 -8.54 -8.28 -9.31
CA ASN A 342 -8.39 -6.95 -9.90
C ASN A 342 -9.75 -6.30 -10.23
N ASP A 343 -10.86 -6.91 -9.84
CA ASP A 343 -12.20 -6.44 -10.23
C ASP A 343 -12.46 -5.02 -9.71
N LEU A 344 -12.27 -4.80 -8.39
CA LEU A 344 -12.49 -3.49 -7.78
C LEU A 344 -11.46 -2.46 -8.24
N GLN A 345 -10.21 -2.91 -8.39
CA GLN A 345 -9.09 -2.07 -8.85
C GLN A 345 -9.36 -1.46 -10.22
N SER A 346 -9.84 -2.26 -11.16
CA SER A 346 -10.14 -1.83 -12.52
C SER A 346 -11.23 -0.76 -12.55
N VAL A 347 -12.33 -0.97 -11.82
CA VAL A 347 -13.45 -0.01 -11.72
C VAL A 347 -12.97 1.27 -11.03
N ALA A 348 -12.23 1.17 -9.92
CA ALA A 348 -11.73 2.32 -9.17
C ALA A 348 -10.85 3.23 -10.04
N ASN A 349 -9.94 2.67 -10.84
CA ASN A 349 -9.09 3.46 -11.74
C ASN A 349 -9.89 4.17 -12.84
N LYS A 350 -10.93 3.52 -13.37
CA LYS A 350 -11.78 4.08 -14.42
C LYS A 350 -12.66 5.23 -13.92
N GLU A 351 -13.17 5.12 -12.71
CA GLU A 351 -14.18 6.03 -12.16
C GLU A 351 -13.62 7.14 -11.27
N ALA A 352 -12.36 7.01 -10.81
CA ALA A 352 -11.72 8.04 -10.01
C ALA A 352 -11.57 9.36 -10.78
N ASP A 353 -11.92 10.49 -10.15
CA ASP A 353 -11.69 11.83 -10.73
C ASP A 353 -10.22 12.24 -10.62
N ALA A 354 -9.38 11.54 -11.38
CA ALA A 354 -7.96 11.79 -11.48
C ALA A 354 -7.64 13.19 -12.02
N ALA A 355 -8.50 13.73 -12.89
CA ALA A 355 -8.34 15.07 -13.45
C ALA A 355 -8.48 16.16 -12.37
N LYS A 356 -9.49 16.03 -11.52
CA LYS A 356 -9.69 16.89 -10.34
C LYS A 356 -8.47 16.81 -9.41
N ALA A 357 -8.02 15.61 -9.07
CA ALA A 357 -6.89 15.43 -8.17
C ALA A 357 -5.62 16.12 -8.69
N ARG A 358 -5.31 15.97 -9.97
CA ARG A 358 -4.16 16.66 -10.61
C ARG A 358 -4.35 18.19 -10.64
N ALA A 359 -5.56 18.69 -10.88
CA ALA A 359 -5.86 20.12 -10.86
C ALA A 359 -5.71 20.71 -9.46
N ASP A 360 -6.21 20.03 -8.44
CA ASP A 360 -6.08 20.41 -7.03
C ASP A 360 -4.60 20.44 -6.61
N ALA A 361 -3.81 19.45 -7.02
CA ALA A 361 -2.38 19.40 -6.75
C ALA A 361 -1.61 20.60 -7.34
N LYS A 362 -1.94 21.01 -8.56
CA LYS A 362 -1.33 22.19 -9.22
C LYS A 362 -1.69 23.51 -8.53
N LYS A 363 -2.89 23.60 -7.93
CA LYS A 363 -3.39 24.80 -7.24
C LYS A 363 -3.00 24.83 -5.75
N TYR A 364 -2.42 23.75 -5.23
CA TYR A 364 -2.12 23.65 -3.82
C TYR A 364 -1.07 24.66 -3.38
N LYS A 365 -1.39 25.44 -2.36
CA LYS A 365 -0.49 26.46 -1.81
C LYS A 365 0.41 25.86 -0.74
N LEU A 366 1.70 25.85 -1.01
CA LEU A 366 2.71 25.43 -0.05
C LEU A 366 2.90 26.48 1.05
N ASP A 367 3.12 26.03 2.29
CA ASP A 367 3.64 26.89 3.32
C ASP A 367 5.12 27.26 3.08
N LYS A 368 5.62 28.23 3.83
CA LYS A 368 6.99 28.75 3.66
C LYS A 368 8.08 27.69 3.84
N ASN A 369 7.84 26.69 4.71
CA ASN A 369 8.84 25.68 5.02
C ASN A 369 8.97 24.68 3.84
N PHE A 370 7.84 24.23 3.29
CA PHE A 370 7.84 23.33 2.12
C PHE A 370 8.19 24.07 0.82
N ALA A 371 7.81 25.33 0.67
CA ALA A 371 8.22 26.15 -0.48
C ALA A 371 9.75 26.30 -0.54
N ALA A 372 10.43 26.36 0.61
CA ALA A 372 11.88 26.49 0.69
C ALA A 372 12.64 25.15 0.50
N THR A 373 11.97 24.00 0.48
CA THR A 373 12.63 22.69 0.28
C THR A 373 13.19 22.56 -1.13
N LYS A 374 14.27 21.80 -1.28
CA LYS A 374 14.96 21.56 -2.55
C LYS A 374 14.71 20.12 -3.00
N VAL A 375 14.37 19.95 -4.28
CA VAL A 375 14.32 18.61 -4.88
C VAL A 375 15.75 18.15 -5.12
N ALA A 376 16.13 16.98 -4.60
CA ALA A 376 17.45 16.40 -4.81
C ALA A 376 17.70 16.15 -6.30
N ALA A 377 18.95 16.37 -6.76
CA ALA A 377 19.34 16.09 -8.13
C ALA A 377 19.09 14.61 -8.46
N GLY A 378 18.32 14.34 -9.51
CA GLY A 378 17.93 12.98 -9.92
C GLY A 378 16.44 12.67 -9.77
N PHE A 379 15.69 13.42 -8.96
CA PHE A 379 14.22 13.35 -8.96
C PHE A 379 13.66 14.36 -9.96
N LYS A 380 13.06 13.88 -11.04
CA LYS A 380 12.25 14.71 -11.95
C LYS A 380 10.83 14.75 -11.39
N MET A 381 10.34 15.93 -11.04
CA MET A 381 8.92 16.18 -10.77
C MET A 381 8.13 16.32 -12.07
#